data_e2a70b3c0015ca89870706922ed69a8e
#
_entry.id   e2a70b3c0015ca89870706922ed69a8e
#
_cell.length_a   1.000
_cell.length_b   1.000
_cell.length_c   1.000
_cell.angle_alpha   90.00
_cell.angle_beta   90.00
_cell.angle_gamma   90.00
#
_symmetry.space_group_name_H-M   'P 1'
#
loop_
_entity.id
_entity.type
_entity.pdbx_description
1 polymer ?
#
loop_
_entity_poly.entity_id
_entity_poly.type
_entity_poly.pdbx_seq_one_letter_code
_entity_poly.pdbx_strand_id
1 'polypeptide(L)'
;MAETDFAVDDKVDITDVNCPVTFVKTKVALEELDDGQILQVHLNDGEPVQNVPRSVQDEGHQVLKLVDNGDGTFELYIKKVGD
;
A
#
# COMPACT_ATOMS: atom_id res chain seq x y z
N MET A 1 9.34 19.90 0.69
CA MET A 1 9.98 18.91 -0.08
C MET A 1 9.28 17.57 -0.05
N ALA A 2 8.88 17.12 -1.19
CA ALA A 2 8.14 15.87 -1.27
C ALA A 2 9.09 14.68 -1.21
N GLU A 3 8.74 13.68 -0.45
CA GLU A 3 9.50 12.44 -0.44
C GLU A 3 9.21 11.57 -1.61
N THR A 4 8.12 11.82 -2.31
CA THR A 4 7.73 10.99 -3.43
C THR A 4 7.77 11.78 -4.71
N ASP A 5 8.21 11.13 -5.77
CA ASP A 5 8.28 11.74 -7.09
C ASP A 5 7.05 11.46 -7.93
N PHE A 6 6.05 10.82 -7.34
CA PHE A 6 4.86 10.41 -8.07
C PHE A 6 3.62 10.88 -7.33
N ALA A 7 2.55 11.08 -8.07
CA ALA A 7 1.28 11.50 -7.51
C ALA A 7 0.55 10.30 -6.93
N VAL A 8 0.04 10.47 -5.72
CA VAL A 8 -0.78 9.44 -5.09
C VAL A 8 -2.23 9.72 -5.43
N ASP A 9 -2.90 8.71 -5.98
CA ASP A 9 -4.27 8.86 -6.44
C ASP A 9 -5.28 8.54 -5.36
N ASP A 10 -4.92 7.70 -4.41
CA ASP A 10 -5.81 7.36 -3.31
C ASP A 10 -4.99 6.90 -2.12
N LYS A 11 -5.59 6.92 -0.96
CA LYS A 11 -4.95 6.51 0.28
C LYS A 11 -5.86 5.58 1.04
N VAL A 12 -5.26 4.66 1.78
CA VAL A 12 -6.00 3.77 2.67
C VAL A 12 -5.23 3.62 3.97
N ASP A 13 -5.96 3.60 5.09
CA ASP A 13 -5.38 3.45 6.42
C ASP A 13 -5.81 2.08 6.95
N ILE A 14 -4.84 1.22 7.20
CA ILE A 14 -5.10 -0.11 7.71
C ILE A 14 -4.45 -0.33 9.07
N THR A 15 -4.18 0.75 9.80
CA THR A 15 -3.55 0.65 11.11
C THR A 15 -4.49 0.14 12.17
N ASP A 16 -5.80 0.20 11.93
CA ASP A 16 -6.79 -0.24 12.91
C ASP A 16 -7.38 -1.60 12.60
N VAL A 17 -6.78 -2.35 11.68
CA VAL A 17 -7.26 -3.68 11.32
C VAL A 17 -6.09 -4.66 11.35
N ASN A 18 -6.42 -5.93 11.42
CA ASN A 18 -5.44 -7.00 11.47
C ASN A 18 -5.42 -7.79 10.17
N CYS A 19 -4.32 -8.48 9.93
CA CYS A 19 -4.23 -9.42 8.84
C CYS A 19 -5.22 -10.57 9.08
N PRO A 20 -5.94 -11.04 8.06
CA PRO A 20 -5.79 -10.72 6.64
C PRO A 20 -6.64 -9.54 6.17
N VAL A 21 -7.33 -8.86 7.07
CA VAL A 21 -8.20 -7.74 6.70
C VAL A 21 -7.37 -6.61 6.09
N THR A 22 -6.14 -6.42 6.57
CA THR A 22 -5.25 -5.41 6.01
C THR A 22 -5.07 -5.59 4.51
N PHE A 23 -4.81 -6.82 4.09
CA PHE A 23 -4.63 -7.11 2.67
C PHE A 23 -5.93 -6.91 1.90
N VAL A 24 -7.05 -7.35 2.49
CA VAL A 24 -8.35 -7.22 1.81
C VAL A 24 -8.68 -5.75 1.57
N LYS A 25 -8.47 -4.89 2.55
CA LYS A 25 -8.73 -3.46 2.38
C LYS A 25 -7.83 -2.88 1.30
N THR A 26 -6.57 -3.27 1.29
CA THR A 26 -5.62 -2.80 0.29
C THR A 26 -6.05 -3.26 -1.11
N LYS A 27 -6.47 -4.51 -1.22
CA LYS A 27 -6.87 -5.06 -2.51
C LYS A 27 -8.11 -4.35 -3.04
N VAL A 28 -9.10 -4.10 -2.18
CA VAL A 28 -10.30 -3.40 -2.60
C VAL A 28 -9.96 -2.00 -3.07
N ALA A 29 -9.09 -1.30 -2.35
CA ALA A 29 -8.69 0.04 -2.75
C ALA A 29 -7.99 0.02 -4.11
N LEU A 30 -7.14 -0.98 -4.34
CA LEU A 30 -6.47 -1.12 -5.63
C LEU A 30 -7.45 -1.39 -6.76
N GLU A 31 -8.49 -2.17 -6.48
CA GLU A 31 -9.48 -2.49 -7.51
C GLU A 31 -10.26 -1.28 -7.97
N GLU A 32 -10.33 -0.25 -7.13
CA GLU A 32 -11.02 0.99 -7.50
C GLU A 32 -10.14 1.93 -8.31
N LEU A 33 -8.87 1.62 -8.42
CA LEU A 33 -7.94 2.45 -9.17
C LEU A 33 -7.83 1.95 -10.60
N ASP A 34 -7.43 2.87 -11.48
CA ASP A 34 -7.13 2.54 -12.86
C ASP A 34 -5.68 2.09 -12.97
N ASP A 35 -5.40 1.40 -14.06
CA ASP A 35 -4.04 0.97 -14.37
C ASP A 35 -3.07 2.15 -14.35
N GLY A 36 -2.00 2.00 -13.61
CA GLY A 36 -0.97 3.04 -13.52
C GLY A 36 -1.17 4.02 -12.40
N GLN A 37 -2.30 3.95 -11.71
CA GLN A 37 -2.53 4.83 -10.57
C GLN A 37 -1.83 4.31 -9.32
N ILE A 38 -1.62 5.19 -8.37
CA ILE A 38 -0.80 4.88 -7.20
C ILE A 38 -1.62 4.98 -5.93
N LEU A 39 -1.52 3.95 -5.11
CA LEU A 39 -2.19 3.87 -3.81
C LEU A 39 -1.16 4.04 -2.71
N GLN A 40 -1.48 4.90 -1.75
CA GLN A 40 -0.67 5.04 -0.55
C GLN A 40 -1.37 4.31 0.59
N VAL A 41 -0.68 3.37 1.21
CA VAL A 41 -1.21 2.57 2.30
C VAL A 41 -0.50 2.94 3.58
N HIS A 42 -1.26 3.36 4.59
CA HIS A 42 -0.72 3.65 5.92
C HIS A 42 -0.92 2.41 6.77
N LEU A 43 0.17 1.80 7.23
CA LEU A 43 0.10 0.50 7.90
C LEU A 43 1.07 0.45 9.07
N ASN A 44 0.80 -0.50 9.98
CA ASN A 44 1.61 -0.68 11.16
C ASN A 44 2.85 -1.51 10.86
N ASP A 45 3.86 -1.33 11.70
CA ASP A 45 5.03 -2.19 11.73
C ASP A 45 4.61 -3.62 12.09
N GLY A 46 5.46 -4.58 11.76
CA GLY A 46 5.22 -5.97 12.07
C GLY A 46 4.68 -6.72 10.87
N GLU A 47 3.66 -7.55 11.10
CA GLU A 47 3.13 -8.40 10.05
C GLU A 47 2.59 -7.63 8.85
N PRO A 48 1.82 -6.53 9.04
CA PRO A 48 1.30 -5.83 7.88
C PRO A 48 2.39 -5.32 6.95
N VAL A 49 3.44 -4.73 7.51
CA VAL A 49 4.49 -4.16 6.67
C VAL A 49 5.29 -5.23 5.96
N GLN A 50 5.26 -6.46 6.46
CA GLN A 50 5.95 -7.58 5.81
C GLN A 50 5.05 -8.29 4.81
N ASN A 51 3.77 -8.42 5.14
CA ASN A 51 2.87 -9.25 4.35
C ASN A 51 2.16 -8.49 3.24
N VAL A 52 1.76 -7.25 3.49
CA VAL A 52 0.99 -6.51 2.48
C VAL A 52 1.79 -6.27 1.21
N PRO A 53 3.06 -5.79 1.30
CA PRO A 53 3.83 -5.61 0.06
C PRO A 53 3.99 -6.90 -0.73
N ARG A 54 4.25 -8.01 -0.04
CA ARG A 54 4.40 -9.29 -0.70
C ARG A 54 3.10 -9.71 -1.37
N SER A 55 1.99 -9.52 -0.68
CA SER A 55 0.69 -9.94 -1.22
C SER A 55 0.31 -9.14 -2.45
N VAL A 56 0.58 -7.83 -2.45
CA VAL A 56 0.24 -7.03 -3.62
C VAL A 56 1.13 -7.39 -4.80
N GLN A 57 2.40 -7.75 -4.54
CA GLN A 57 3.27 -8.21 -5.62
C GLN A 57 2.78 -9.53 -6.19
N ASP A 58 2.25 -10.42 -5.33
CA ASP A 58 1.68 -11.68 -5.79
C ASP A 58 0.46 -11.46 -6.67
N GLU A 59 -0.25 -10.35 -6.44
CA GLU A 59 -1.41 -10.00 -7.26
C GLU A 59 -1.01 -9.31 -8.56
N GLY A 60 0.28 -9.07 -8.76
CA GLY A 60 0.76 -8.48 -10.00
C GLY A 60 0.99 -6.98 -9.94
N HIS A 61 0.75 -6.36 -8.79
CA HIS A 61 0.98 -4.93 -8.65
C HIS A 61 2.43 -4.65 -8.32
N GLN A 62 2.84 -3.39 -8.46
CA GLN A 62 4.22 -3.01 -8.26
C GLN A 62 4.36 -2.16 -6.99
N VAL A 63 5.24 -2.59 -6.10
CA VAL A 63 5.58 -1.80 -4.92
C VAL A 63 6.63 -0.78 -5.34
N LEU A 64 6.31 0.50 -5.18
CA LEU A 64 7.21 1.57 -5.58
C LEU A 64 8.13 2.00 -4.46
N LYS A 65 7.60 2.08 -3.24
CA LYS A 65 8.37 2.62 -2.14
C LYS A 65 7.73 2.23 -0.82
N LEU A 66 8.57 2.05 0.19
CA LEU A 66 8.12 1.83 1.56
C LEU A 66 8.86 2.83 2.43
N VAL A 67 8.12 3.66 3.14
CA VAL A 67 8.68 4.72 3.97
C VAL A 67 8.41 4.40 5.44
N ASP A 68 9.45 4.45 6.25
CA ASP A 68 9.35 4.27 7.69
C ASP A 68 9.06 5.63 8.31
N ASN A 69 7.91 5.77 8.96
CA ASN A 69 7.51 7.05 9.56
C ASN A 69 8.19 7.32 10.90
N GLY A 70 8.82 6.31 11.48
CA GLY A 70 9.56 6.50 12.72
C GLY A 70 8.69 6.42 13.98
N ASP A 71 7.41 6.16 13.83
CA ASP A 71 6.49 6.10 14.96
C ASP A 71 5.79 4.75 15.08
N GLY A 72 6.34 3.74 14.42
CA GLY A 72 5.74 2.41 14.41
C GLY A 72 4.80 2.19 13.25
N THR A 73 4.73 3.14 12.32
CA THR A 73 3.91 2.99 11.12
C THR A 73 4.74 3.22 9.88
N PHE A 74 4.20 2.80 8.75
CA PHE A 74 4.87 2.90 7.47
C PHE A 74 3.90 3.42 6.42
N GLU A 75 4.46 4.00 5.35
CA GLU A 75 3.70 4.37 4.16
C GLU A 75 4.17 3.50 3.02
N LEU A 76 3.26 2.77 2.43
CA LEU A 76 3.56 1.89 1.31
C LEU A 76 2.93 2.46 0.05
N TYR A 77 3.73 2.60 -0.99
CA TYR A 77 3.28 3.16 -2.27
C TYR A 77 3.22 2.04 -3.30
N ILE A 78 2.04 1.81 -3.84
CA ILE A 78 1.79 0.70 -4.75
C ILE A 78 1.24 1.25 -6.06
N LYS A 79 1.82 0.81 -7.16
CA LYS A 79 1.31 1.16 -8.48
C LYS A 79 0.36 0.06 -8.94
N LYS A 80 -0.87 0.45 -9.26
CA LYS A 80 -1.85 -0.50 -9.79
C LYS A 80 -1.40 -0.98 -11.16
N VAL A 81 -1.30 -2.28 -11.31
CA VAL A 81 -0.99 -2.88 -12.60
C VAL A 81 -2.20 -3.67 -13.04
N GLY A 82 -2.87 -3.18 -14.06
CA GLY A 82 -4.01 -3.87 -14.62
C GLY A 82 -3.56 -4.86 -15.66
N ASP A 83 -4.43 -5.73 -16.02
CA ASP A 83 -4.13 -6.73 -17.03
C ASP A 83 -4.37 -6.23 -18.42
#